data_d2bd0c86ba9ecf7f633286fca78d36ed
#
_entry.id   d2bd0c86ba9ecf7f633286fca78d36ed
#
_cell.length_a   1.000
_cell.length_b   1.000
_cell.length_c   1.000
_cell.angle_alpha   90.00
_cell.angle_beta   90.00
_cell.angle_gamma   90.00
#
_symmetry.space_group_name_H-M   'P 1'
#
loop_
_entity.id
_entity.type
_entity.pdbx_description
1 polymer ?
#
loop_
_entity_poly.entity_id
_entity_poly.type
_entity_poly.pdbx_seq_one_letter_code
_entity_poly.pdbx_strand_id
1 'polypeptide(L)'
;MDYAKESLRLHGEWKGKIEVVTRVPVENKDDLSLAYTPGVAQPCLEIQKDVDKSYDLTRRWNMCLVVTDGSAVLGLGNIGPEAGMPVMEGKCVLFKAFGDVDAFPLCIKSSDVDEIVNTIYLISGSFGGVNLEDISAPRCFEIEKKLKEKCDIPIFHDDQHGTAIITLAGLTNALKVVGKKKEDVRIVMNGAGAAAISIARLLLTAGFKDITLCDRKGAIYEGRPEGMNPIK
;
A
#
# COMPACT_ATOMS: atom_id res chain seq x y z
N MET A 1 -3.98 -12.43 27.48
CA MET A 1 -2.61 -12.35 26.90
C MET A 1 -2.28 -10.87 26.72
N ASP A 2 -1.12 -10.44 27.18
CA ASP A 2 -0.60 -9.09 26.90
C ASP A 2 0.08 -9.11 25.51
N TYR A 3 -0.68 -8.73 24.48
CA TYR A 3 -0.22 -8.78 23.10
C TYR A 3 0.96 -7.86 22.84
N ALA A 4 1.10 -6.71 23.53
CA ALA A 4 2.20 -5.78 23.33
C ALA A 4 3.53 -6.39 23.81
N LYS A 5 3.53 -6.93 25.01
CA LYS A 5 4.70 -7.59 25.61
C LYS A 5 5.11 -8.84 24.82
N GLU A 6 4.13 -9.66 24.44
CA GLU A 6 4.39 -10.90 23.70
C GLU A 6 4.87 -10.62 22.27
N SER A 7 4.29 -9.63 21.60
CA SER A 7 4.75 -9.20 20.27
C SER A 7 6.21 -8.73 20.30
N LEU A 8 6.60 -7.91 21.30
CA LEU A 8 7.98 -7.46 21.42
C LEU A 8 8.95 -8.64 21.63
N ARG A 9 8.59 -9.62 22.47
CA ARG A 9 9.38 -10.83 22.68
C ARG A 9 9.54 -11.62 21.37
N LEU A 10 8.45 -11.86 20.67
CA LEU A 10 8.45 -12.62 19.41
C LEU A 10 9.23 -11.92 18.29
N HIS A 11 9.11 -10.60 18.16
CA HIS A 11 9.91 -9.86 17.17
C HIS A 11 11.42 -9.99 17.44
N GLY A 12 11.83 -10.05 18.72
CA GLY A 12 13.20 -10.33 19.10
C GLY A 12 13.68 -11.74 18.73
N GLU A 13 12.79 -12.73 18.80
CA GLU A 13 13.08 -14.13 18.45
C GLU A 13 13.08 -14.34 16.93
N TRP A 14 12.09 -13.78 16.22
CA TRP A 14 11.98 -13.90 14.76
C TRP A 14 13.08 -13.17 14.01
N LYS A 15 13.60 -12.05 14.56
CA LYS A 15 14.60 -11.18 13.89
C LYS A 15 14.16 -10.70 12.51
N GLY A 16 12.88 -10.47 12.34
CA GLY A 16 12.20 -10.14 11.09
C GLY A 16 11.11 -11.16 10.75
N LYS A 17 10.15 -10.75 9.92
CA LYS A 17 8.97 -11.57 9.56
C LYS A 17 9.02 -12.10 8.14
N ILE A 18 10.00 -11.69 7.37
CA ILE A 18 10.19 -12.10 5.98
C ILE A 18 11.61 -12.60 5.77
N GLU A 19 11.77 -13.46 4.78
CA GLU A 19 13.07 -13.92 4.28
C GLU A 19 13.03 -14.03 2.76
N VAL A 20 14.20 -14.03 2.13
CA VAL A 20 14.34 -14.27 0.69
C VAL A 20 14.86 -15.69 0.50
N VAL A 21 14.09 -16.50 -0.23
CA VAL A 21 14.44 -17.88 -0.53
C VAL A 21 14.57 -18.08 -2.04
N THR A 22 15.48 -18.99 -2.45
CA THR A 22 15.64 -19.37 -3.85
C THR A 22 14.46 -20.25 -4.28
N ARG A 23 14.04 -20.12 -5.55
CA ARG A 23 13.00 -20.96 -6.15
C ARG A 23 13.55 -22.04 -7.07
N VAL A 24 14.84 -21.99 -7.32
CA VAL A 24 15.53 -22.93 -8.22
C VAL A 24 16.62 -23.68 -7.44
N PRO A 25 16.89 -24.95 -7.79
CA PRO A 25 18.00 -25.68 -7.19
C PRO A 25 19.34 -25.12 -7.65
N VAL A 26 20.35 -25.25 -6.82
CA VAL A 26 21.78 -25.03 -7.16
C VAL A 26 22.57 -26.16 -6.50
N GLU A 27 22.40 -27.39 -7.01
CA GLU A 27 22.97 -28.60 -6.41
C GLU A 27 24.20 -29.06 -7.19
N ASN A 28 24.36 -28.63 -8.44
CA ASN A 28 25.42 -29.04 -9.35
C ASN A 28 25.82 -27.89 -10.29
N LYS A 29 26.85 -28.15 -11.11
CA LYS A 29 27.39 -27.17 -12.05
C LYS A 29 26.39 -26.78 -13.15
N ASP A 30 25.54 -27.71 -13.58
CA ASP A 30 24.56 -27.44 -14.62
C ASP A 30 23.47 -26.55 -14.12
N ASP A 31 22.93 -26.79 -12.91
CA ASP A 31 21.98 -25.89 -12.24
C ASP A 31 22.52 -24.47 -12.13
N LEU A 32 23.79 -24.34 -11.67
CA LEU A 32 24.44 -23.03 -11.56
C LEU A 32 24.57 -22.36 -12.94
N SER A 33 24.92 -23.12 -13.98
CA SER A 33 25.09 -22.59 -15.33
C SER A 33 23.76 -22.15 -15.95
N LEU A 34 22.67 -22.80 -15.60
CA LEU A 34 21.32 -22.42 -16.03
C LEU A 34 20.79 -21.21 -15.22
N ALA A 35 20.97 -21.23 -13.91
CA ALA A 35 20.45 -20.17 -13.02
C ALA A 35 21.26 -18.87 -13.12
N TYR A 36 22.53 -18.94 -13.47
CA TYR A 36 23.43 -17.79 -13.54
C TYR A 36 24.25 -17.81 -14.85
N THR A 37 25.56 -17.80 -14.79
CA THR A 37 26.45 -17.70 -15.96
C THR A 37 26.85 -19.09 -16.46
N PRO A 38 26.71 -19.38 -17.79
CA PRO A 38 26.41 -18.48 -18.91
C PRO A 38 24.91 -18.39 -19.29
N GLY A 39 24.04 -19.28 -18.81
CA GLY A 39 22.67 -19.46 -19.32
C GLY A 39 21.81 -18.19 -19.16
N VAL A 40 21.99 -17.42 -18.08
CA VAL A 40 21.23 -16.19 -17.78
C VAL A 40 21.33 -15.12 -18.87
N ALA A 41 22.32 -15.19 -19.75
CA ALA A 41 22.45 -14.25 -20.88
C ALA A 41 21.24 -14.29 -21.83
N GLN A 42 20.64 -15.46 -22.06
CA GLN A 42 19.51 -15.58 -22.98
C GLN A 42 18.25 -14.84 -22.50
N PRO A 43 17.73 -15.07 -21.28
CA PRO A 43 16.61 -14.26 -20.78
C PRO A 43 16.93 -12.75 -20.73
N CYS A 44 18.16 -12.33 -20.43
CA CYS A 44 18.55 -10.92 -20.50
C CYS A 44 18.38 -10.35 -21.92
N LEU A 45 18.84 -11.06 -22.95
CA LEU A 45 18.72 -10.64 -24.35
C LEU A 45 17.25 -10.60 -24.82
N GLU A 46 16.41 -11.51 -24.36
CA GLU A 46 14.98 -11.48 -24.65
C GLU A 46 14.28 -10.27 -24.01
N ILE A 47 14.58 -9.96 -22.76
CA ILE A 47 14.04 -8.78 -22.07
C ILE A 47 14.56 -7.48 -22.70
N GLN A 48 15.81 -7.46 -23.16
CA GLN A 48 16.38 -6.30 -23.87
C GLN A 48 15.62 -5.98 -25.16
N LYS A 49 15.13 -7.00 -25.87
CA LYS A 49 14.34 -6.84 -27.11
C LYS A 49 12.89 -6.41 -26.80
N ASP A 50 12.36 -6.90 -25.70
CA ASP A 50 10.97 -6.69 -25.28
C ASP A 50 10.89 -6.68 -23.75
N VAL A 51 10.75 -5.48 -23.19
CA VAL A 51 10.76 -5.26 -21.73
C VAL A 51 9.63 -5.99 -21.02
N ASP A 52 8.48 -6.20 -21.67
CA ASP A 52 7.33 -6.89 -21.08
C ASP A 52 7.64 -8.36 -20.76
N LYS A 53 8.60 -8.98 -21.45
CA LYS A 53 9.12 -10.31 -21.10
C LYS A 53 9.75 -10.37 -19.69
N SER A 54 10.05 -9.24 -19.09
CA SER A 54 10.50 -9.21 -17.67
C SER A 54 9.44 -9.76 -16.71
N TYR A 55 8.17 -9.67 -17.07
CA TYR A 55 7.08 -10.28 -16.31
C TYR A 55 7.03 -11.80 -16.45
N ASP A 56 7.45 -12.34 -17.60
CA ASP A 56 7.47 -13.79 -17.85
C ASP A 56 8.75 -14.46 -17.34
N LEU A 57 9.89 -13.77 -17.46
CA LEU A 57 11.22 -14.34 -17.26
C LEU A 57 11.86 -13.97 -15.90
N THR A 58 11.22 -13.12 -15.10
CA THR A 58 11.70 -12.75 -13.76
C THR A 58 10.57 -12.81 -12.73
N ARG A 59 10.91 -12.62 -11.45
CA ARG A 59 9.91 -12.55 -10.38
C ARG A 59 9.14 -11.22 -10.37
N ARG A 60 9.44 -10.28 -11.25
CA ARG A 60 8.79 -8.99 -11.38
C ARG A 60 7.25 -9.09 -11.39
N TRP A 61 6.70 -10.08 -12.09
CA TRP A 61 5.25 -10.30 -12.19
C TRP A 61 4.51 -10.46 -10.86
N ASN A 62 5.19 -10.98 -9.83
CA ASN A 62 4.59 -11.24 -8.51
C ASN A 62 5.27 -10.47 -7.37
N MET A 63 6.15 -9.53 -7.68
CA MET A 63 6.88 -8.74 -6.69
C MET A 63 6.17 -7.41 -6.45
N CYS A 64 5.70 -7.16 -5.24
CA CYS A 64 5.10 -5.89 -4.83
C CYS A 64 6.02 -5.13 -3.88
N LEU A 65 6.24 -3.84 -4.15
CA LEU A 65 6.99 -2.96 -3.26
C LEU A 65 6.05 -2.34 -2.22
N VAL A 66 6.30 -2.55 -0.93
CA VAL A 66 5.57 -1.89 0.18
C VAL A 66 6.42 -0.74 0.70
N VAL A 67 5.94 0.50 0.54
CA VAL A 67 6.73 1.70 0.79
C VAL A 67 6.09 2.57 1.86
N THR A 68 6.92 3.06 2.80
CA THR A 68 6.54 4.06 3.80
C THR A 68 7.64 5.10 4.01
N ASP A 69 7.26 6.28 4.51
CA ASP A 69 8.18 7.23 5.16
C ASP A 69 8.01 7.24 6.69
N GLY A 70 7.09 6.42 7.21
CA GLY A 70 6.80 6.27 8.63
C GLY A 70 6.11 7.49 9.26
N SER A 71 5.49 8.36 8.44
CA SER A 71 4.94 9.64 8.91
C SER A 71 3.51 9.56 9.46
N ALA A 72 2.79 8.45 9.23
CA ALA A 72 1.39 8.28 9.65
C ALA A 72 1.07 6.86 10.11
N VAL A 73 1.93 6.26 10.89
CA VAL A 73 1.74 4.89 11.42
C VAL A 73 0.56 4.86 12.37
N LEU A 74 -0.38 3.95 12.12
CA LEU A 74 -1.66 3.88 12.84
C LEU A 74 -1.48 3.80 14.36
N GLY A 75 -2.06 4.77 15.06
CA GLY A 75 -2.01 4.88 16.52
C GLY A 75 -0.71 5.48 17.08
N LEU A 76 0.34 5.61 16.28
CA LEU A 76 1.66 6.12 16.70
C LEU A 76 2.02 7.47 16.07
N GLY A 77 1.44 7.77 14.89
CA GLY A 77 1.74 9.00 14.15
C GLY A 77 3.08 8.93 13.43
N ASN A 78 3.84 10.03 13.45
CA ASN A 78 5.14 10.10 12.81
C ASN A 78 6.22 9.50 13.72
N ILE A 79 6.66 8.29 13.40
CA ILE A 79 7.72 7.56 14.14
C ILE A 79 8.99 7.38 13.31
N GLY A 80 8.99 7.85 12.07
CA GLY A 80 10.09 7.72 11.13
C GLY A 80 10.15 6.37 10.40
N PRO A 81 10.98 6.31 9.35
CA PRO A 81 11.00 5.17 8.43
C PRO A 81 11.48 3.88 9.09
N GLU A 82 12.57 3.91 9.84
CA GLU A 82 13.13 2.69 10.44
C GLU A 82 12.19 2.08 11.48
N ALA A 83 11.50 2.90 12.28
CA ALA A 83 10.53 2.44 13.25
C ALA A 83 9.22 1.93 12.60
N GLY A 84 8.95 2.30 11.34
CA GLY A 84 7.86 1.77 10.54
C GLY A 84 8.11 0.36 9.98
N MET A 85 9.36 -0.11 9.93
CA MET A 85 9.72 -1.40 9.31
C MET A 85 8.92 -2.59 9.85
N PRO A 86 8.67 -2.75 11.17
CA PRO A 86 7.87 -3.88 11.66
C PRO A 86 6.44 -3.91 11.11
N VAL A 87 5.85 -2.75 10.82
CA VAL A 87 4.51 -2.66 10.19
C VAL A 87 4.60 -3.06 8.72
N MET A 88 5.62 -2.59 8.01
CA MET A 88 5.83 -2.90 6.59
C MET A 88 6.10 -4.39 6.37
N GLU A 89 6.92 -5.02 7.22
CA GLU A 89 7.08 -6.49 7.20
C GLU A 89 5.76 -7.20 7.48
N GLY A 90 4.95 -6.70 8.43
CA GLY A 90 3.61 -7.22 8.69
C GLY A 90 2.72 -7.14 7.45
N LYS A 91 2.73 -6.03 6.72
CA LYS A 91 2.02 -5.89 5.44
C LYS A 91 2.50 -6.92 4.42
N CYS A 92 3.80 -7.13 4.30
CA CYS A 92 4.36 -8.16 3.42
C CYS A 92 3.88 -9.58 3.78
N VAL A 93 3.78 -9.90 5.07
CA VAL A 93 3.20 -11.17 5.54
C VAL A 93 1.75 -11.32 5.07
N LEU A 94 0.93 -10.25 5.16
CA LEU A 94 -0.45 -10.29 4.68
C LEU A 94 -0.55 -10.48 3.16
N PHE A 95 0.28 -9.79 2.38
CA PHE A 95 0.38 -9.98 0.94
C PHE A 95 0.67 -11.44 0.58
N LYS A 96 1.63 -12.05 1.29
CA LYS A 96 1.98 -13.47 1.06
C LYS A 96 0.88 -14.42 1.50
N ALA A 97 0.37 -14.25 2.72
CA ALA A 97 -0.58 -15.19 3.31
C ALA A 97 -1.94 -15.20 2.59
N PHE A 98 -2.42 -14.05 2.12
CA PHE A 98 -3.76 -13.92 1.54
C PHE A 98 -3.78 -13.81 0.02
N GLY A 99 -2.68 -13.36 -0.60
CA GLY A 99 -2.61 -13.14 -2.04
C GLY A 99 -1.53 -13.94 -2.76
N ASP A 100 -0.70 -14.67 -2.04
CA ASP A 100 0.52 -15.31 -2.55
C ASP A 100 1.44 -14.35 -3.34
N VAL A 101 1.40 -13.05 -2.98
CA VAL A 101 2.25 -12.02 -3.56
C VAL A 101 3.53 -11.90 -2.74
N ASP A 102 4.67 -11.89 -3.42
CA ASP A 102 5.97 -11.64 -2.81
C ASP A 102 6.13 -10.12 -2.62
N ALA A 103 5.96 -9.65 -1.39
CA ALA A 103 6.08 -8.24 -1.10
C ALA A 103 7.41 -7.94 -0.41
N PHE A 104 8.00 -6.80 -0.76
CA PHE A 104 9.28 -6.34 -0.23
C PHE A 104 9.11 -4.97 0.45
N PRO A 105 9.50 -4.80 1.73
CA PRO A 105 9.35 -3.54 2.44
C PRO A 105 10.49 -2.58 2.12
N LEU A 106 10.16 -1.30 1.92
CA LEU A 106 11.12 -0.22 1.76
C LEU A 106 10.71 1.00 2.59
N CYS A 107 11.60 1.44 3.48
CA CYS A 107 11.40 2.62 4.30
C CYS A 107 12.27 3.76 3.77
N ILE A 108 11.64 4.86 3.30
CA ILE A 108 12.33 6.00 2.69
C ILE A 108 12.57 7.08 3.74
N LYS A 109 13.83 7.48 3.90
CA LYS A 109 14.25 8.52 4.85
C LYS A 109 14.15 9.92 4.22
N SER A 110 12.96 10.26 3.80
CA SER A 110 12.64 11.60 3.31
C SER A 110 11.17 11.93 3.57
N SER A 111 10.87 13.22 3.74
CA SER A 111 9.53 13.77 3.76
C SER A 111 9.22 14.62 2.52
N ASP A 112 10.18 14.75 1.61
CA ASP A 112 10.00 15.46 0.35
C ASP A 112 9.27 14.59 -0.67
N VAL A 113 8.22 15.14 -1.28
CA VAL A 113 7.36 14.42 -2.22
C VAL A 113 8.13 14.00 -3.47
N ASP A 114 8.96 14.87 -4.00
CA ASP A 114 9.68 14.60 -5.25
C ASP A 114 10.82 13.61 -5.05
N GLU A 115 11.49 13.65 -3.89
CA GLU A 115 12.48 12.64 -3.53
C GLU A 115 11.84 11.26 -3.38
N ILE A 116 10.70 11.15 -2.70
CA ILE A 116 9.98 9.88 -2.53
C ILE A 116 9.52 9.36 -3.90
N VAL A 117 8.88 10.20 -4.69
CA VAL A 117 8.40 9.83 -6.04
C VAL A 117 9.55 9.39 -6.94
N ASN A 118 10.65 10.14 -6.95
CA ASN A 118 11.80 9.79 -7.78
C ASN A 118 12.49 8.49 -7.33
N THR A 119 12.61 8.28 -6.02
CA THR A 119 13.18 7.04 -5.46
C THR A 119 12.36 5.82 -5.90
N ILE A 120 11.03 5.87 -5.75
CA ILE A 120 10.14 4.77 -6.13
C ILE A 120 10.19 4.55 -7.65
N TYR A 121 10.15 5.60 -8.44
CA TYR A 121 10.22 5.51 -9.90
C TYR A 121 11.50 4.83 -10.37
N LEU A 122 12.66 5.22 -9.84
CA LEU A 122 13.95 4.67 -10.26
C LEU A 122 14.09 3.17 -10.00
N ILE A 123 13.40 2.63 -8.99
CA ILE A 123 13.44 1.20 -8.65
C ILE A 123 12.22 0.42 -9.17
N SER A 124 11.22 1.09 -9.75
CA SER A 124 9.95 0.48 -10.17
C SER A 124 10.10 -0.65 -11.19
N GLY A 125 11.18 -0.62 -11.98
CA GLY A 125 11.50 -1.69 -12.94
C GLY A 125 11.74 -3.07 -12.33
N SER A 126 11.94 -3.17 -11.02
CA SER A 126 12.10 -4.44 -10.31
C SER A 126 10.78 -5.03 -9.79
N PHE A 127 9.67 -4.31 -9.91
CA PHE A 127 8.39 -4.66 -9.28
C PHE A 127 7.25 -4.71 -10.29
N GLY A 128 6.24 -5.51 -9.98
CA GLY A 128 4.97 -5.57 -10.70
C GLY A 128 3.91 -4.61 -10.15
N GLY A 129 4.16 -4.00 -9.00
CA GLY A 129 3.28 -3.01 -8.39
C GLY A 129 3.87 -2.38 -7.13
N VAL A 130 3.26 -1.29 -6.68
CA VAL A 130 3.67 -0.54 -5.49
C VAL A 130 2.47 -0.34 -4.56
N ASN A 131 2.64 -0.69 -3.29
CA ASN A 131 1.72 -0.34 -2.21
C ASN A 131 2.35 0.75 -1.33
N LEU A 132 1.74 1.92 -1.32
CA LEU A 132 2.08 3.01 -0.42
C LEU A 132 1.35 2.79 0.92
N GLU A 133 2.08 2.89 2.03
CA GLU A 133 1.57 2.58 3.37
C GLU A 133 2.02 3.64 4.37
N ASP A 134 1.13 4.04 5.30
CA ASP A 134 1.46 4.89 6.44
C ASP A 134 2.14 6.24 6.09
N ILE A 135 1.80 6.81 4.95
CA ILE A 135 2.27 8.13 4.50
C ILE A 135 1.22 9.19 4.85
N SER A 136 1.63 10.25 5.53
CA SER A 136 0.71 11.27 6.02
C SER A 136 0.03 12.10 4.92
N ALA A 137 -1.26 12.38 5.11
CA ALA A 137 -1.97 13.38 4.31
C ALA A 137 -1.46 14.81 4.65
N PRO A 138 -1.42 15.76 3.69
CA PRO A 138 -1.91 15.61 2.31
C PRO A 138 -0.89 15.01 1.33
N ARG A 139 0.37 14.79 1.74
CA ARG A 139 1.46 14.34 0.85
C ARG A 139 1.17 13.02 0.15
N CYS A 140 0.52 12.08 0.84
CA CYS A 140 0.17 10.77 0.27
C CYS A 140 -0.64 10.88 -1.03
N PHE A 141 -1.54 11.87 -1.15
CA PHE A 141 -2.34 12.09 -2.35
C PHE A 141 -1.48 12.56 -3.54
N GLU A 142 -0.55 13.46 -3.26
CA GLU A 142 0.35 14.00 -4.29
C GLU A 142 1.36 12.94 -4.75
N ILE A 143 1.93 12.18 -3.82
CA ILE A 143 2.85 11.07 -4.11
C ILE A 143 2.16 10.03 -4.99
N GLU A 144 0.97 9.57 -4.61
CA GLU A 144 0.20 8.59 -5.39
C GLU A 144 -0.10 9.11 -6.80
N LYS A 145 -0.57 10.36 -6.91
CA LYS A 145 -0.88 10.97 -8.21
C LYS A 145 0.35 11.04 -9.11
N LYS A 146 1.46 11.58 -8.61
CA LYS A 146 2.71 11.71 -9.40
C LYS A 146 3.27 10.34 -9.81
N LEU A 147 3.18 9.33 -8.95
CA LEU A 147 3.61 7.98 -9.30
C LEU A 147 2.73 7.34 -10.36
N LYS A 148 1.40 7.50 -10.29
CA LYS A 148 0.49 7.02 -11.34
C LYS A 148 0.71 7.67 -12.70
N GLU A 149 1.20 8.92 -12.73
CA GLU A 149 1.55 9.63 -13.96
C GLU A 149 2.93 9.20 -14.50
N LYS A 150 3.82 8.74 -13.64
CA LYS A 150 5.23 8.49 -13.96
C LYS A 150 5.58 7.02 -14.17
N CYS A 151 4.88 6.10 -13.48
CA CYS A 151 5.12 4.67 -13.54
C CYS A 151 4.10 3.96 -14.44
N ASP A 152 4.54 2.91 -15.10
CA ASP A 152 3.73 2.01 -15.94
C ASP A 152 3.19 0.78 -15.20
N ILE A 153 3.43 0.70 -13.89
CA ILE A 153 2.95 -0.36 -13.00
C ILE A 153 1.87 0.16 -12.05
N PRO A 154 0.98 -0.71 -11.52
CA PRO A 154 -0.03 -0.33 -10.55
C PRO A 154 0.56 0.36 -9.30
N ILE A 155 0.00 1.52 -8.96
CA ILE A 155 0.30 2.26 -7.73
C ILE A 155 -0.96 2.30 -6.88
N PHE A 156 -0.87 1.79 -5.66
CA PHE A 156 -1.99 1.68 -4.73
C PHE A 156 -1.62 2.27 -3.37
N HIS A 157 -2.50 3.08 -2.80
CA HIS A 157 -2.34 3.61 -1.44
C HIS A 157 -3.39 2.96 -0.54
N ASP A 158 -2.96 2.06 0.34
CA ASP A 158 -3.86 1.21 1.11
C ASP A 158 -4.75 2.00 2.07
N ASP A 159 -4.18 2.97 2.81
CA ASP A 159 -4.93 3.82 3.75
C ASP A 159 -6.07 4.59 3.08
N GLN A 160 -5.98 4.85 1.78
CA GLN A 160 -7.05 5.48 1.00
C GLN A 160 -8.00 4.42 0.45
N HIS A 161 -7.49 3.57 -0.43
CA HIS A 161 -8.31 2.72 -1.29
C HIS A 161 -8.71 1.40 -0.63
N GLY A 162 -7.80 0.75 0.10
CA GLY A 162 -8.09 -0.49 0.82
C GLY A 162 -9.16 -0.27 1.88
N THR A 163 -8.99 0.77 2.69
CA THR A 163 -9.97 1.15 3.73
C THR A 163 -11.32 1.53 3.11
N ALA A 164 -11.35 2.21 1.96
CA ALA A 164 -12.58 2.55 1.27
C ALA A 164 -13.32 1.30 0.74
N ILE A 165 -12.60 0.36 0.13
CA ILE A 165 -13.14 -0.88 -0.40
C ILE A 165 -13.79 -1.72 0.70
N ILE A 166 -13.08 -1.94 1.81
CA ILE A 166 -13.62 -2.77 2.91
C ILE A 166 -14.79 -2.09 3.61
N THR A 167 -14.79 -0.75 3.72
CA THR A 167 -15.91 0.00 4.28
C THR A 167 -17.15 -0.13 3.41
N LEU A 168 -17.02 0.02 2.10
CA LEU A 168 -18.14 -0.17 1.16
C LEU A 168 -18.68 -1.61 1.23
N ALA A 169 -17.82 -2.61 1.27
CA ALA A 169 -18.20 -4.02 1.40
C ALA A 169 -18.96 -4.28 2.71
N GLY A 170 -18.43 -3.78 3.82
CA GLY A 170 -19.05 -3.88 5.14
C GLY A 170 -20.43 -3.20 5.19
N LEU A 171 -20.50 -1.96 4.72
CA LEU A 171 -21.75 -1.18 4.71
C LEU A 171 -22.81 -1.82 3.82
N THR A 172 -22.44 -2.30 2.62
CA THR A 172 -23.35 -3.00 1.72
C THR A 172 -23.97 -4.24 2.37
N ASN A 173 -23.17 -5.01 3.13
CA ASN A 173 -23.68 -6.19 3.82
C ASN A 173 -24.48 -5.82 5.08
N ALA A 174 -24.09 -4.79 5.82
CA ALA A 174 -24.83 -4.27 6.96
C ALA A 174 -26.25 -3.84 6.56
N LEU A 175 -26.41 -3.17 5.43
CA LEU A 175 -27.71 -2.77 4.89
C LEU A 175 -28.61 -3.97 4.60
N LYS A 176 -28.06 -5.07 4.07
CA LYS A 176 -28.81 -6.32 3.86
C LYS A 176 -29.32 -6.89 5.20
N VAL A 177 -28.46 -6.91 6.23
CA VAL A 177 -28.82 -7.43 7.55
C VAL A 177 -29.95 -6.64 8.19
N VAL A 178 -29.95 -5.31 8.07
CA VAL A 178 -30.98 -4.44 8.66
C VAL A 178 -32.16 -4.15 7.73
N GLY A 179 -32.16 -4.70 6.51
CA GLY A 179 -33.24 -4.53 5.53
C GLY A 179 -33.44 -3.09 5.02
N LYS A 180 -32.37 -2.28 5.03
CA LYS A 180 -32.40 -0.88 4.56
C LYS A 180 -31.82 -0.74 3.15
N LYS A 181 -32.33 0.24 2.40
CA LYS A 181 -31.75 0.63 1.12
C LYS A 181 -30.71 1.73 1.31
N LYS A 182 -29.75 1.81 0.39
CA LYS A 182 -28.67 2.81 0.44
C LYS A 182 -29.19 4.26 0.31
N GLU A 183 -30.33 4.45 -0.35
CA GLU A 183 -30.99 5.74 -0.53
C GLU A 183 -31.64 6.27 0.76
N ASP A 184 -31.96 5.37 1.70
CA ASP A 184 -32.71 5.66 2.92
C ASP A 184 -31.81 5.87 4.14
N VAL A 185 -30.49 5.78 3.96
CA VAL A 185 -29.55 5.90 5.08
C VAL A 185 -28.79 7.22 5.06
N ARG A 186 -28.58 7.74 6.26
CA ARG A 186 -27.72 8.89 6.52
C ARG A 186 -26.40 8.41 7.10
N ILE A 187 -25.28 8.86 6.56
CA ILE A 187 -23.93 8.47 6.96
C ILE A 187 -23.24 9.67 7.60
N VAL A 188 -22.79 9.51 8.83
CA VAL A 188 -21.92 10.48 9.49
C VAL A 188 -20.55 9.86 9.70
N MET A 189 -19.53 10.50 9.15
CA MET A 189 -18.14 10.04 9.24
C MET A 189 -17.38 10.90 10.24
N ASN A 190 -16.98 10.31 11.35
CA ASN A 190 -16.18 10.99 12.36
C ASN A 190 -14.68 10.88 12.04
N GLY A 191 -14.22 11.83 11.27
CA GLY A 191 -12.87 11.95 10.73
C GLY A 191 -12.90 12.52 9.32
N ALA A 192 -11.84 13.23 8.92
CA ALA A 192 -11.69 13.81 7.59
C ALA A 192 -10.22 13.73 7.12
N GLY A 193 -9.57 12.61 7.43
CA GLY A 193 -8.25 12.24 6.94
C GLY A 193 -8.31 11.53 5.58
N ALA A 194 -7.18 10.97 5.14
CA ALA A 194 -7.05 10.30 3.85
C ALA A 194 -8.09 9.20 3.65
N ALA A 195 -8.24 8.30 4.62
CA ALA A 195 -9.22 7.23 4.58
C ALA A 195 -10.65 7.76 4.45
N ALA A 196 -11.07 8.68 5.34
CA ALA A 196 -12.45 9.19 5.36
C ALA A 196 -12.85 9.87 4.05
N ILE A 197 -11.95 10.64 3.45
CA ILE A 197 -12.18 11.30 2.16
C ILE A 197 -12.33 10.27 1.04
N SER A 198 -11.47 9.27 1.00
CA SER A 198 -11.54 8.19 0.00
C SER A 198 -12.80 7.34 0.16
N ILE A 199 -13.17 7.01 1.40
CA ILE A 199 -14.43 6.32 1.71
C ILE A 199 -15.62 7.13 1.20
N ALA A 200 -15.70 8.42 1.53
CA ALA A 200 -16.81 9.28 1.11
C ALA A 200 -16.95 9.30 -0.41
N ARG A 201 -15.85 9.48 -1.14
CA ARG A 201 -15.85 9.48 -2.61
C ARG A 201 -16.34 8.14 -3.18
N LEU A 202 -15.85 7.02 -2.64
CA LEU A 202 -16.27 5.69 -3.10
C LEU A 202 -17.75 5.44 -2.79
N LEU A 203 -18.23 5.83 -1.61
CA LEU A 203 -19.65 5.68 -1.25
C LEU A 203 -20.56 6.54 -2.13
N LEU A 204 -20.16 7.78 -2.45
CA LEU A 204 -20.89 8.62 -3.41
C LEU A 204 -20.97 7.96 -4.80
N THR A 205 -19.86 7.43 -5.29
CA THR A 205 -19.81 6.69 -6.56
C THR A 205 -20.68 5.43 -6.53
N ALA A 206 -20.76 4.76 -5.37
CA ALA A 206 -21.64 3.60 -5.16
C ALA A 206 -23.13 3.96 -5.00
N GLY A 207 -23.47 5.26 -5.00
CA GLY A 207 -24.82 5.78 -5.01
C GLY A 207 -25.42 6.08 -3.63
N PHE A 208 -24.62 6.16 -2.57
CA PHE A 208 -25.04 6.76 -1.31
C PHE A 208 -25.12 8.29 -1.48
N LYS A 209 -26.12 8.95 -0.90
CA LYS A 209 -26.39 10.37 -1.18
C LYS A 209 -26.22 11.29 0.03
N ASP A 210 -26.55 10.82 1.23
CA ASP A 210 -26.54 11.63 2.45
C ASP A 210 -25.31 11.26 3.29
N ILE A 211 -24.19 11.97 3.05
CA ILE A 211 -22.91 11.74 3.72
C ILE A 211 -22.41 13.05 4.32
N THR A 212 -22.18 13.05 5.63
CA THR A 212 -21.58 14.17 6.36
C THR A 212 -20.24 13.77 6.93
N LEU A 213 -19.17 14.47 6.57
CA LEU A 213 -17.86 14.33 7.21
C LEU A 213 -17.71 15.32 8.34
N CYS A 214 -17.10 14.87 9.44
CA CYS A 214 -16.77 15.70 10.58
C CYS A 214 -15.27 15.64 10.87
N ASP A 215 -14.70 16.74 11.34
CA ASP A 215 -13.36 16.77 11.92
C ASP A 215 -13.40 17.39 13.32
N ARG A 216 -12.25 17.70 13.92
CA ARG A 216 -12.15 18.29 15.26
C ARG A 216 -12.92 19.63 15.43
N LYS A 217 -13.25 20.29 14.32
CA LYS A 217 -14.02 21.55 14.27
C LYS A 217 -15.51 21.34 13.99
N GLY A 218 -15.95 20.09 13.87
CA GLY A 218 -17.33 19.73 13.53
C GLY A 218 -17.54 19.34 12.07
N ALA A 219 -18.78 19.44 11.60
CA ALA A 219 -19.14 19.07 10.22
C ALA A 219 -18.40 19.93 9.19
N ILE A 220 -18.04 19.27 8.09
CA ILE A 220 -17.46 19.92 6.91
C ILE A 220 -18.60 20.37 6.00
N TYR A 221 -18.58 21.62 5.58
CA TYR A 221 -19.57 22.22 4.68
C TYR A 221 -18.91 23.26 3.77
N GLU A 222 -19.54 23.54 2.65
CA GLU A 222 -19.07 24.55 1.70
C GLU A 222 -19.00 25.94 2.33
N GLY A 223 -17.87 26.64 2.16
CA GLY A 223 -17.63 27.94 2.75
C GLY A 223 -17.19 27.95 4.21
N ARG A 224 -16.94 26.80 4.82
CA ARG A 224 -16.37 26.74 6.20
C ARG A 224 -15.00 27.41 6.22
N PRO A 225 -14.78 28.43 7.11
CA PRO A 225 -13.56 29.24 7.10
C PRO A 225 -12.33 28.52 7.68
N GLU A 226 -12.51 27.52 8.55
CA GLU A 226 -11.43 26.89 9.30
C GLU A 226 -11.24 25.42 8.98
N GLY A 227 -9.97 24.96 9.00
CA GLY A 227 -9.62 23.55 8.92
C GLY A 227 -9.87 22.90 7.58
N MET A 228 -10.02 23.71 6.52
CA MET A 228 -10.18 23.24 5.13
C MET A 228 -8.83 23.13 4.43
N ASN A 229 -8.76 22.24 3.47
CA ASN A 229 -7.67 22.10 2.51
C ASN A 229 -8.27 21.70 1.13
N PRO A 230 -7.48 21.70 0.04
CA PRO A 230 -8.01 21.44 -1.30
C PRO A 230 -8.69 20.08 -1.50
N ILE A 231 -8.51 19.17 -0.58
CA ILE A 231 -9.06 17.80 -0.65
C ILE A 231 -10.39 17.66 0.11
N LYS A 232 -10.54 18.41 1.19
CA LYS A 232 -11.78 18.54 1.97
C LYS A 232 -12.79 19.42 1.26
#